data_374f91127b7a5023cb12247dec9607f6
#
_entry.id   374f91127b7a5023cb12247dec9607f6
#
_cell.length_a   1.000
_cell.length_b   1.000
_cell.length_c   1.000
_cell.angle_alpha   90.00
_cell.angle_beta   90.00
_cell.angle_gamma   90.00
#
_symmetry.space_group_name_H-M   'P 1'
#
loop_
_entity.id
_entity.type
_entity.pdbx_description
1 polymer ?
#
loop_
_entity_poly.entity_id
_entity_poly.type
_entity_poly.pdbx_seq_one_letter_code
_entity_poly.pdbx_strand_id
1 'polypeptide(L)'
;MEILKKQIITAVILLFSLSAFAQSDVVVQKAFKDSYTQEYNKLYGEAIATITKVYEADSYEINLRLGWLNYMNKNYTQSQTYYQKAVALKPYAVEAKLGLVKPLSTLESWDKVLQTYEDILKVDAQNYTANYWAGVIQYNRKKYEQASKLFERVVNLYPFDYDGNHMLAWTYLNMGKNNDAKTLFNKALLNRPADASCLEGLSKIK
;
A
#
# COMPACT_ATOMS: atom_id res chain seq x y z
N MET A 1 41.37 42.24 12.04
CA MET A 1 41.69 41.49 10.83
C MET A 1 41.34 39.97 10.93
N GLU A 2 41.65 39.30 12.03
CA GLU A 2 41.33 37.85 12.22
C GLU A 2 39.83 37.53 12.27
N ILE A 3 39.04 38.38 12.95
CA ILE A 3 37.57 38.20 13.07
C ILE A 3 36.91 38.29 11.68
N LEU A 4 37.34 39.24 10.85
CA LEU A 4 36.81 39.45 9.51
C LEU A 4 37.17 38.25 8.58
N LYS A 5 38.41 37.71 8.73
CA LYS A 5 38.82 36.51 7.99
C LYS A 5 38.00 35.27 8.41
N LYS A 6 37.71 35.07 9.70
CA LYS A 6 36.85 33.99 10.19
C LYS A 6 35.44 34.11 9.67
N GLN A 7 34.86 35.31 9.66
CA GLN A 7 33.51 35.56 9.15
C GLN A 7 33.41 35.30 7.62
N ILE A 8 34.42 35.68 6.84
CA ILE A 8 34.50 35.43 5.41
C ILE A 8 34.60 33.92 5.13
N ILE A 9 35.48 33.21 5.88
CA ILE A 9 35.63 31.76 5.74
C ILE A 9 34.31 31.04 6.06
N THR A 10 33.63 31.44 7.14
CA THR A 10 32.33 30.84 7.51
C THR A 10 31.26 31.11 6.46
N ALA A 11 31.18 32.31 5.88
CA ALA A 11 30.24 32.66 4.82
C ALA A 11 30.53 31.89 3.52
N VAL A 12 31.79 31.70 3.18
CA VAL A 12 32.18 30.91 1.99
C VAL A 12 31.82 29.42 2.17
N ILE A 13 32.05 28.85 3.36
CA ILE A 13 31.68 27.45 3.65
C ILE A 13 30.16 27.29 3.60
N LEU A 14 29.37 28.22 4.13
CA LEU A 14 27.90 28.21 4.04
C LEU A 14 27.39 28.30 2.58
N LEU A 15 28.00 29.16 1.75
CA LEU A 15 27.64 29.29 0.34
C LEU A 15 27.98 28.02 -0.46
N PHE A 16 29.12 27.38 -0.18
CA PHE A 16 29.49 26.11 -0.83
C PHE A 16 28.57 24.95 -0.39
N SER A 17 28.14 24.88 0.86
CA SER A 17 27.21 23.87 1.34
C SER A 17 25.82 24.04 0.70
N LEU A 18 25.29 25.25 0.60
CA LEU A 18 24.01 25.54 -0.05
C LEU A 18 24.01 25.17 -1.55
N SER A 19 25.12 25.46 -2.26
CA SER A 19 25.23 25.09 -3.68
C SER A 19 25.35 23.57 -3.91
N ALA A 20 26.02 22.87 -3.01
CA ALA A 20 26.14 21.41 -3.07
C ALA A 20 24.78 20.71 -2.84
N PHE A 21 23.97 21.17 -1.90
CA PHE A 21 22.62 20.68 -1.65
C PHE A 21 21.71 20.93 -2.85
N ALA A 22 21.69 22.14 -3.40
CA ALA A 22 20.87 22.47 -4.58
C ALA A 22 21.25 21.63 -5.81
N GLN A 23 22.53 21.29 -5.99
CA GLN A 23 23.01 20.48 -7.09
C GLN A 23 22.64 18.99 -6.90
N SER A 24 22.63 18.51 -5.65
CA SER A 24 22.15 17.17 -5.28
C SER A 24 20.67 16.99 -5.67
N ASP A 25 19.82 17.94 -5.31
CA ASP A 25 18.38 17.89 -5.58
C ASP A 25 18.06 17.84 -7.08
N VAL A 26 18.77 18.63 -7.90
CA VAL A 26 18.60 18.63 -9.37
C VAL A 26 18.97 17.28 -9.98
N VAL A 27 20.02 16.64 -9.50
CA VAL A 27 20.46 15.32 -9.97
C VAL A 27 19.43 14.25 -9.59
N VAL A 28 18.91 14.27 -8.36
CA VAL A 28 17.86 13.35 -7.91
C VAL A 28 16.58 13.55 -8.70
N GLN A 29 16.12 14.79 -8.90
CA GLN A 29 14.93 15.09 -9.71
C GLN A 29 15.06 14.59 -11.14
N LYS A 30 16.26 14.77 -11.75
CA LYS A 30 16.54 14.24 -13.09
C LYS A 30 16.45 12.72 -13.11
N ALA A 31 17.03 12.03 -12.13
CA ALA A 31 16.99 10.58 -12.03
C ALA A 31 15.56 10.06 -11.91
N PHE A 32 14.71 10.71 -11.08
CA PHE A 32 13.30 10.38 -11.00
C PHE A 32 12.57 10.57 -12.33
N LYS A 33 12.75 11.71 -12.99
CA LYS A 33 12.17 12.00 -14.32
C LYS A 33 12.55 10.92 -15.34
N ASP A 34 13.84 10.61 -15.42
CA ASP A 34 14.35 9.60 -16.36
C ASP A 34 13.78 8.22 -16.04
N SER A 35 13.71 7.86 -14.74
CA SER A 35 13.12 6.60 -14.29
C SER A 35 11.64 6.45 -14.64
N TYR A 36 10.84 7.52 -14.55
CA TYR A 36 9.43 7.49 -14.97
C TYR A 36 9.29 7.30 -16.48
N THR A 37 10.17 7.93 -17.27
CA THR A 37 10.19 7.73 -18.73
C THR A 37 10.56 6.29 -19.08
N GLN A 38 11.55 5.72 -18.39
CA GLN A 38 11.96 4.32 -18.57
C GLN A 38 10.87 3.34 -18.14
N GLU A 39 10.20 3.60 -17.02
CA GLU A 39 9.05 2.81 -16.56
C GLU A 39 7.91 2.82 -17.58
N TYR A 40 7.55 4.00 -18.11
CA TYR A 40 6.53 4.13 -19.16
C TYR A 40 6.84 3.24 -20.36
N ASN A 41 8.11 3.14 -20.73
CA ASN A 41 8.61 2.28 -21.78
C ASN A 41 8.84 0.81 -21.34
N LYS A 42 8.46 0.44 -20.11
CA LYS A 42 8.65 -0.88 -19.48
C LYS A 42 10.12 -1.31 -19.34
N LEU A 43 11.05 -0.36 -19.36
CA LEU A 43 12.49 -0.57 -19.16
C LEU A 43 12.83 -0.55 -17.66
N TYR A 44 12.21 -1.47 -16.91
CA TYR A 44 12.30 -1.46 -15.44
C TYR A 44 13.72 -1.64 -14.91
N GLY A 45 14.53 -2.47 -15.57
CA GLY A 45 15.94 -2.66 -15.20
C GLY A 45 16.75 -1.38 -15.33
N GLU A 46 16.54 -0.61 -16.40
CA GLU A 46 17.19 0.69 -16.59
C GLU A 46 16.70 1.72 -15.56
N ALA A 47 15.40 1.75 -15.29
CA ALA A 47 14.82 2.64 -14.28
C ALA A 47 15.40 2.37 -12.87
N ILE A 48 15.58 1.08 -12.50
CA ILE A 48 16.24 0.68 -11.26
C ILE A 48 17.69 1.20 -11.26
N ALA A 49 18.44 0.95 -12.34
CA ALA A 49 19.84 1.38 -12.44
C ALA A 49 19.97 2.92 -12.35
N THR A 50 19.03 3.65 -12.94
CA THR A 50 19.00 5.13 -12.91
C THR A 50 18.79 5.64 -11.47
N ILE A 51 17.82 5.11 -10.73
CA ILE A 51 17.57 5.50 -9.33
C ILE A 51 18.71 5.03 -8.40
N THR A 52 19.30 3.87 -8.68
CA THR A 52 20.42 3.35 -7.86
C THR A 52 21.65 4.25 -7.91
N LYS A 53 21.88 5.01 -8.99
CA LYS A 53 23.00 5.96 -9.08
C LYS A 53 22.90 7.13 -8.08
N VAL A 54 21.69 7.44 -7.65
CA VAL A 54 21.40 8.51 -6.67
C VAL A 54 20.89 7.93 -5.35
N TYR A 55 21.23 6.68 -5.05
CA TYR A 55 20.71 5.98 -3.89
C TYR A 55 21.23 6.57 -2.58
N GLU A 56 20.30 6.95 -1.71
CA GLU A 56 20.53 7.32 -0.32
C GLU A 56 19.65 6.44 0.58
N ALA A 57 20.27 5.77 1.55
CA ALA A 57 19.61 4.75 2.35
C ALA A 57 18.48 5.30 3.23
N ASP A 58 18.58 6.56 3.65
CA ASP A 58 17.64 7.31 4.48
C ASP A 58 16.65 8.16 3.68
N SER A 59 16.70 8.12 2.34
CA SER A 59 15.67 8.72 1.50
C SER A 59 14.44 7.80 1.39
N TYR A 60 13.33 8.27 1.95
CA TYR A 60 12.04 7.59 1.85
C TYR A 60 11.59 7.42 0.40
N GLU A 61 11.69 8.49 -0.38
CA GLU A 61 11.22 8.56 -1.77
C GLU A 61 12.00 7.61 -2.68
N ILE A 62 13.31 7.53 -2.51
CA ILE A 62 14.17 6.62 -3.27
C ILE A 62 13.85 5.16 -2.92
N ASN A 63 13.70 4.83 -1.63
CA ASN A 63 13.34 3.47 -1.22
C ASN A 63 11.93 3.10 -1.70
N LEU A 64 10.96 4.03 -1.65
CA LEU A 64 9.62 3.81 -2.18
C LEU A 64 9.66 3.54 -3.70
N ARG A 65 10.41 4.34 -4.45
CA ARG A 65 10.58 4.21 -5.90
C ARG A 65 11.24 2.90 -6.28
N LEU A 66 12.33 2.52 -5.62
CA LEU A 66 13.02 1.24 -5.85
C LEU A 66 12.15 0.05 -5.46
N GLY A 67 11.34 0.17 -4.42
CA GLY A 67 10.35 -0.83 -4.04
C GLY A 67 9.38 -1.12 -5.19
N TRP A 68 8.82 -0.07 -5.78
CA TRP A 68 7.91 -0.17 -6.91
C TRP A 68 8.58 -0.74 -8.17
N LEU A 69 9.70 -0.17 -8.58
CA LEU A 69 10.41 -0.59 -9.79
C LEU A 69 10.86 -2.05 -9.72
N ASN A 70 11.33 -2.51 -8.54
CA ASN A 70 11.68 -3.92 -8.35
C ASN A 70 10.45 -4.83 -8.40
N TYR A 71 9.29 -4.39 -7.88
CA TYR A 71 8.03 -5.12 -8.03
C TYR A 71 7.65 -5.27 -9.50
N MET A 72 7.69 -4.19 -10.27
CA MET A 72 7.38 -4.21 -11.70
C MET A 72 8.36 -5.08 -12.50
N ASN A 73 9.63 -5.12 -12.06
CA ASN A 73 10.66 -5.98 -12.66
C ASN A 73 10.63 -7.43 -12.13
N LYS A 74 9.62 -7.81 -11.35
CA LYS A 74 9.43 -9.14 -10.73
C LYS A 74 10.54 -9.54 -9.73
N ASN A 75 11.33 -8.60 -9.28
CA ASN A 75 12.33 -8.77 -8.21
C ASN A 75 11.67 -8.65 -6.83
N TYR A 76 10.74 -9.53 -6.50
CA TYR A 76 9.84 -9.37 -5.35
C TYR A 76 10.56 -9.31 -3.99
N THR A 77 11.60 -10.10 -3.79
CA THR A 77 12.40 -10.04 -2.56
C THR A 77 13.09 -8.69 -2.39
N GLN A 78 13.65 -8.15 -3.48
CA GLN A 78 14.28 -6.84 -3.44
C GLN A 78 13.26 -5.71 -3.25
N SER A 79 12.10 -5.83 -3.91
CA SER A 79 10.97 -4.93 -3.70
C SER A 79 10.54 -4.89 -2.23
N GLN A 80 10.37 -6.06 -1.60
CA GLN A 80 10.06 -6.17 -0.16
C GLN A 80 11.10 -5.42 0.68
N THR A 81 12.40 -5.62 0.41
CA THR A 81 13.48 -4.98 1.15
C THR A 81 13.39 -3.45 1.10
N TYR A 82 13.19 -2.88 -0.09
CA TYR A 82 13.11 -1.43 -0.24
C TYR A 82 11.83 -0.85 0.38
N TYR A 83 10.67 -1.51 0.22
CA TYR A 83 9.46 -1.06 0.90
C TYR A 83 9.57 -1.15 2.43
N GLN A 84 10.23 -2.18 2.97
CA GLN A 84 10.49 -2.27 4.40
C GLN A 84 11.35 -1.12 4.92
N LYS A 85 12.37 -0.69 4.15
CA LYS A 85 13.16 0.51 4.47
C LYS A 85 12.29 1.77 4.46
N ALA A 86 11.45 1.93 3.44
CA ALA A 86 10.53 3.07 3.38
C ALA A 86 9.56 3.09 4.58
N VAL A 87 8.99 1.94 4.97
CA VAL A 87 8.14 1.82 6.17
C VAL A 87 8.91 2.17 7.44
N ALA A 88 10.17 1.75 7.57
CA ALA A 88 11.00 2.07 8.73
C ALA A 88 11.30 3.57 8.83
N LEU A 89 11.55 4.24 7.69
CA LEU A 89 11.81 5.68 7.63
C LEU A 89 10.57 6.53 7.96
N LYS A 90 9.39 6.11 7.47
CA LYS A 90 8.11 6.81 7.73
C LYS A 90 7.03 5.81 8.22
N PRO A 91 7.03 5.42 9.50
CA PRO A 91 6.15 4.36 10.03
C PRO A 91 4.65 4.67 9.93
N TYR A 92 4.28 5.93 9.81
CA TYR A 92 2.88 6.38 9.65
C TYR A 92 2.43 6.50 8.19
N ALA A 93 3.34 6.35 7.21
CA ALA A 93 3.00 6.45 5.80
C ALA A 93 2.24 5.19 5.35
N VAL A 94 0.98 5.36 4.96
CA VAL A 94 0.12 4.28 4.47
C VAL A 94 0.59 3.78 3.11
N GLU A 95 1.09 4.67 2.25
CA GLU A 95 1.50 4.32 0.87
C GLU A 95 2.64 3.29 0.83
N ALA A 96 3.66 3.42 1.70
CA ALA A 96 4.75 2.46 1.77
C ALA A 96 4.28 1.07 2.23
N LYS A 97 3.34 1.03 3.18
CA LYS A 97 2.72 -0.23 3.65
C LYS A 97 1.87 -0.87 2.55
N LEU A 98 1.06 -0.09 1.82
CA LEU A 98 0.31 -0.58 0.66
C LEU A 98 1.25 -1.06 -0.46
N GLY A 99 2.40 -0.40 -0.63
CA GLY A 99 3.46 -0.85 -1.51
C GLY A 99 4.03 -2.20 -1.08
N LEU A 100 4.34 -2.35 0.22
CA LEU A 100 4.91 -3.57 0.81
C LEU A 100 3.99 -4.79 0.66
N VAL A 101 2.67 -4.58 0.76
CA VAL A 101 1.68 -5.66 0.57
C VAL A 101 1.83 -6.35 -0.78
N LYS A 102 2.18 -5.62 -1.84
CA LYS A 102 2.27 -6.16 -3.21
C LYS A 102 3.30 -7.31 -3.32
N PRO A 103 4.59 -7.12 -3.01
CA PRO A 103 5.56 -8.20 -3.05
C PRO A 103 5.27 -9.29 -2.01
N LEU A 104 4.77 -8.95 -0.81
CA LEU A 104 4.40 -9.93 0.20
C LEU A 104 3.30 -10.88 -0.27
N SER A 105 2.27 -10.35 -0.94
CA SER A 105 1.17 -11.15 -1.51
C SER A 105 1.68 -12.05 -2.64
N THR A 106 2.55 -11.54 -3.51
CA THR A 106 3.14 -12.35 -4.59
C THR A 106 4.04 -13.46 -4.06
N LEU A 107 4.69 -13.23 -2.92
CA LEU A 107 5.51 -14.22 -2.20
C LEU A 107 4.68 -15.10 -1.24
N GLU A 108 3.35 -15.01 -1.30
CA GLU A 108 2.39 -15.76 -0.47
C GLU A 108 2.64 -15.64 1.04
N SER A 109 3.26 -14.55 1.47
CA SER A 109 3.58 -14.28 2.87
C SER A 109 2.35 -13.74 3.63
N TRP A 110 1.25 -14.49 3.64
CA TRP A 110 -0.08 -14.04 4.08
C TRP A 110 -0.15 -13.53 5.53
N ASP A 111 0.68 -14.06 6.43
CA ASP A 111 0.75 -13.53 7.81
C ASP A 111 1.34 -12.12 7.83
N LYS A 112 2.39 -11.87 7.04
CA LYS A 112 2.99 -10.53 6.91
C LYS A 112 2.06 -9.56 6.18
N VAL A 113 1.31 -10.05 5.18
CA VAL A 113 0.27 -9.25 4.49
C VAL A 113 -0.79 -8.79 5.49
N LEU A 114 -1.35 -9.71 6.27
CA LEU A 114 -2.34 -9.39 7.30
C LEU A 114 -1.80 -8.40 8.32
N GLN A 115 -0.61 -8.65 8.87
CA GLN A 115 0.05 -7.75 9.81
C GLN A 115 0.23 -6.34 9.22
N THR A 116 0.62 -6.25 7.94
CA THR A 116 0.79 -4.96 7.27
C THR A 116 -0.54 -4.21 7.15
N TYR A 117 -1.65 -4.90 6.82
CA TYR A 117 -2.97 -4.27 6.83
C TYR A 117 -3.40 -3.84 8.23
N GLU A 118 -3.15 -4.65 9.27
CA GLU A 118 -3.41 -4.28 10.66
C GLU A 118 -2.61 -3.03 11.07
N ASP A 119 -1.36 -2.91 10.62
CA ASP A 119 -0.53 -1.72 10.86
C ASP A 119 -1.02 -0.48 10.10
N ILE A 120 -1.66 -0.65 8.93
CA ILE A 120 -2.38 0.44 8.27
C ILE A 120 -3.59 0.85 9.11
N LEU A 121 -4.39 -0.11 9.60
CA LEU A 121 -5.59 0.18 10.38
C LEU A 121 -5.32 0.84 11.74
N LYS A 122 -4.11 0.73 12.29
CA LYS A 122 -3.68 1.50 13.46
C LYS A 122 -3.50 3.00 13.17
N VAL A 123 -3.16 3.34 11.93
CA VAL A 123 -2.94 4.72 11.48
C VAL A 123 -4.21 5.30 10.88
N ASP A 124 -4.90 4.51 10.09
CA ASP A 124 -6.14 4.87 9.38
C ASP A 124 -7.15 3.72 9.53
N ALA A 125 -7.92 3.76 10.62
CA ALA A 125 -8.92 2.74 10.94
C ALA A 125 -10.03 2.60 9.89
N GLN A 126 -10.21 3.62 9.04
CA GLN A 126 -11.23 3.67 7.99
C GLN A 126 -10.66 3.32 6.61
N ASN A 127 -9.40 2.93 6.51
CA ASN A 127 -8.80 2.57 5.24
C ASN A 127 -9.56 1.44 4.56
N TYR A 128 -10.19 1.75 3.42
CA TYR A 128 -10.99 0.78 2.67
C TYR A 128 -10.18 -0.47 2.31
N THR A 129 -9.03 -0.28 1.67
CA THR A 129 -8.19 -1.37 1.16
C THR A 129 -7.74 -2.31 2.28
N ALA A 130 -7.33 -1.74 3.41
CA ALA A 130 -6.86 -2.52 4.56
C ALA A 130 -8.01 -3.29 5.23
N ASN A 131 -9.18 -2.65 5.46
CA ASN A 131 -10.35 -3.33 6.00
C ASN A 131 -10.82 -4.45 5.08
N TYR A 132 -10.94 -4.18 3.78
CA TYR A 132 -11.44 -5.17 2.82
C TYR A 132 -10.50 -6.39 2.73
N TRP A 133 -9.24 -6.18 2.46
CA TRP A 133 -8.32 -7.30 2.24
C TRP A 133 -7.92 -8.06 3.52
N ALA A 134 -7.80 -7.38 4.66
CA ALA A 134 -7.68 -8.06 5.94
C ALA A 134 -8.92 -8.91 6.23
N GLY A 135 -10.13 -8.40 5.91
CA GLY A 135 -11.37 -9.14 5.99
C GLY A 135 -11.37 -10.40 5.13
N VAL A 136 -10.92 -10.30 3.87
CA VAL A 136 -10.80 -11.45 2.96
C VAL A 136 -9.83 -12.50 3.51
N ILE A 137 -8.68 -12.08 4.05
CA ILE A 137 -7.71 -13.02 4.65
C ILE A 137 -8.34 -13.72 5.87
N GLN A 138 -9.02 -12.99 6.74
CA GLN A 138 -9.68 -13.58 7.92
C GLN A 138 -10.83 -14.50 7.51
N TYR A 139 -11.63 -14.15 6.50
CA TYR A 139 -12.68 -14.99 5.95
C TYR A 139 -12.13 -16.33 5.44
N ASN A 140 -11.07 -16.30 4.64
CA ASN A 140 -10.41 -17.49 4.10
C ASN A 140 -9.83 -18.39 5.21
N ARG A 141 -9.46 -17.80 6.34
CA ARG A 141 -9.03 -18.52 7.56
C ARG A 141 -10.20 -19.00 8.43
N LYS A 142 -11.45 -18.81 7.95
CA LYS A 142 -12.70 -19.13 8.67
C LYS A 142 -12.85 -18.38 9.99
N LYS A 143 -12.16 -17.26 10.16
CA LYS A 143 -12.26 -16.36 11.32
C LYS A 143 -13.37 -15.33 11.07
N TYR A 144 -14.61 -15.83 10.97
CA TYR A 144 -15.75 -15.05 10.47
C TYR A 144 -16.10 -13.84 11.37
N GLU A 145 -15.91 -13.94 12.68
CA GLU A 145 -16.14 -12.82 13.61
C GLU A 145 -15.15 -11.67 13.38
N GLN A 146 -13.88 -12.00 13.07
CA GLN A 146 -12.88 -10.99 12.73
C GLN A 146 -13.15 -10.39 11.34
N ALA A 147 -13.51 -11.25 10.38
CA ALA A 147 -13.83 -10.82 9.03
C ALA A 147 -15.06 -9.88 9.02
N SER A 148 -16.13 -10.22 9.77
CA SER A 148 -17.34 -9.39 9.80
C SER A 148 -17.06 -7.96 10.28
N LYS A 149 -16.28 -7.79 11.36
CA LYS A 149 -15.91 -6.48 11.89
C LYS A 149 -15.19 -5.60 10.87
N LEU A 150 -14.37 -6.22 10.01
CA LEU A 150 -13.63 -5.52 8.98
C LEU A 150 -14.54 -5.14 7.81
N PHE A 151 -15.38 -6.06 7.34
CA PHE A 151 -16.34 -5.78 6.26
C PHE A 151 -17.46 -4.84 6.71
N GLU A 152 -17.90 -4.89 7.97
CA GLU A 152 -18.85 -3.92 8.54
C GLU A 152 -18.32 -2.49 8.44
N ARG A 153 -17.03 -2.26 8.69
CA ARG A 153 -16.42 -0.94 8.48
C ARG A 153 -16.50 -0.49 7.04
N VAL A 154 -16.21 -1.41 6.09
CA VAL A 154 -16.33 -1.11 4.65
C VAL A 154 -17.76 -0.72 4.31
N VAL A 155 -18.77 -1.53 4.71
CA VAL A 155 -20.19 -1.29 4.39
C VAL A 155 -20.73 -0.05 5.09
N ASN A 156 -20.25 0.27 6.29
CA ASN A 156 -20.67 1.50 7.00
C ASN A 156 -20.16 2.76 6.31
N LEU A 157 -18.95 2.73 5.73
CA LEU A 157 -18.36 3.85 5.01
C LEU A 157 -18.88 3.96 3.57
N TYR A 158 -19.12 2.81 2.94
CA TYR A 158 -19.57 2.69 1.55
C TYR A 158 -20.80 1.78 1.47
N PRO A 159 -21.99 2.26 1.89
CA PRO A 159 -23.16 1.41 2.03
C PRO A 159 -23.66 0.76 0.74
N PHE A 160 -23.27 1.27 -0.43
CA PHE A 160 -23.63 0.73 -1.74
C PHE A 160 -22.45 0.04 -2.46
N ASP A 161 -21.34 -0.21 -1.75
CA ASP A 161 -20.21 -0.97 -2.29
C ASP A 161 -20.60 -2.44 -2.50
N TYR A 162 -20.38 -2.95 -3.72
CA TYR A 162 -20.71 -4.34 -4.03
C TYR A 162 -19.84 -5.31 -3.24
N ASP A 163 -18.52 -5.10 -3.28
CA ASP A 163 -17.55 -6.05 -2.73
C ASP A 163 -17.69 -6.18 -1.21
N GLY A 164 -17.90 -5.05 -0.50
CA GLY A 164 -18.16 -5.03 0.94
C GLY A 164 -19.47 -5.75 1.31
N ASN A 165 -20.58 -5.40 0.64
CA ASN A 165 -21.87 -6.06 0.89
C ASN A 165 -21.83 -7.56 0.58
N HIS A 166 -21.22 -7.96 -0.54
CA HIS A 166 -21.07 -9.34 -0.95
C HIS A 166 -20.26 -10.17 0.07
N MET A 167 -19.08 -9.68 0.47
CA MET A 167 -18.23 -10.41 1.40
C MET A 167 -18.81 -10.46 2.83
N LEU A 168 -19.48 -9.38 3.26
CA LEU A 168 -20.17 -9.38 4.55
C LEU A 168 -21.36 -10.34 4.55
N ALA A 169 -22.11 -10.43 3.43
CA ALA A 169 -23.22 -11.37 3.28
C ALA A 169 -22.73 -12.83 3.42
N TRP A 170 -21.67 -13.20 2.70
CA TRP A 170 -21.07 -14.53 2.82
C TRP A 170 -20.53 -14.80 4.23
N THR A 171 -19.95 -13.78 4.86
CA THR A 171 -19.44 -13.89 6.23
C THR A 171 -20.59 -14.18 7.21
N TYR A 172 -21.69 -13.41 7.11
CA TYR A 172 -22.85 -13.61 7.97
C TYR A 172 -23.56 -14.94 7.70
N LEU A 173 -23.63 -15.38 6.45
CA LEU A 173 -24.17 -16.69 6.13
C LEU A 173 -23.37 -17.81 6.82
N ASN A 174 -22.04 -17.73 6.79
CA ASN A 174 -21.18 -18.69 7.48
C ASN A 174 -21.27 -18.61 9.03
N MET A 175 -21.73 -17.48 9.56
CA MET A 175 -22.02 -17.29 10.98
C MET A 175 -23.44 -17.71 11.38
N GLY A 176 -24.28 -18.16 10.43
CA GLY A 176 -25.69 -18.49 10.65
C GLY A 176 -26.61 -17.27 10.79
N LYS A 177 -26.14 -16.06 10.50
CA LYS A 177 -26.92 -14.82 10.52
C LYS A 177 -27.71 -14.65 9.21
N ASN A 178 -28.64 -15.56 8.96
CA ASN A 178 -29.31 -15.73 7.68
C ASN A 178 -30.08 -14.47 7.22
N ASN A 179 -30.78 -13.78 8.12
CA ASN A 179 -31.56 -12.59 7.78
C ASN A 179 -30.67 -11.42 7.33
N ASP A 180 -29.58 -11.21 8.05
CA ASP A 180 -28.60 -10.15 7.73
C ASP A 180 -27.89 -10.47 6.40
N ALA A 181 -27.49 -11.74 6.20
CA ALA A 181 -26.89 -12.20 4.95
C ALA A 181 -27.84 -11.98 3.75
N LYS A 182 -29.13 -12.34 3.88
CA LYS A 182 -30.14 -12.12 2.86
C LYS A 182 -30.27 -10.65 2.47
N THR A 183 -30.30 -9.76 3.45
CA THR A 183 -30.38 -8.31 3.23
C THR A 183 -29.18 -7.81 2.43
N LEU A 184 -27.98 -8.24 2.80
CA LEU A 184 -26.75 -7.80 2.14
C LEU A 184 -26.59 -8.39 0.73
N PHE A 185 -26.94 -9.67 0.50
CA PHE A 185 -26.95 -10.23 -0.85
C PHE A 185 -27.92 -9.47 -1.76
N ASN A 186 -29.13 -9.19 -1.30
CA ASN A 186 -30.10 -8.41 -2.08
C ASN A 186 -29.56 -7.01 -2.39
N LYS A 187 -28.87 -6.38 -1.45
CA LYS A 187 -28.25 -5.07 -1.66
C LYS A 187 -27.08 -5.13 -2.67
N ALA A 188 -26.27 -6.18 -2.63
CA ALA A 188 -25.23 -6.41 -3.62
C ALA A 188 -25.82 -6.62 -5.03
N LEU A 189 -26.95 -7.33 -5.13
CA LEU A 189 -27.68 -7.52 -6.39
C LEU A 189 -28.26 -6.24 -6.98
N LEU A 190 -28.52 -5.20 -6.18
CA LEU A 190 -28.89 -3.88 -6.72
C LEU A 190 -27.73 -3.23 -7.49
N ASN A 191 -26.50 -3.50 -7.07
CA ASN A 191 -25.29 -3.00 -7.73
C ASN A 191 -24.92 -3.87 -8.94
N ARG A 192 -25.00 -5.20 -8.78
CA ARG A 192 -24.71 -6.19 -9.85
C ARG A 192 -25.89 -7.16 -10.00
N PRO A 193 -26.92 -6.80 -10.78
CA PRO A 193 -28.08 -7.68 -11.03
C PRO A 193 -27.66 -9.03 -11.61
N ALA A 194 -28.30 -10.10 -11.14
CA ALA A 194 -28.05 -11.49 -11.56
C ALA A 194 -26.63 -12.03 -11.24
N ASP A 195 -25.90 -11.45 -10.27
CA ASP A 195 -24.63 -11.98 -9.80
C ASP A 195 -24.82 -13.42 -9.27
N ALA A 196 -24.10 -14.37 -9.89
CA ALA A 196 -24.27 -15.79 -9.59
C ALA A 196 -23.89 -16.15 -8.14
N SER A 197 -22.87 -15.49 -7.58
CA SER A 197 -22.43 -15.73 -6.19
C SER A 197 -23.46 -15.26 -5.18
N CYS A 198 -24.08 -14.09 -5.40
CA CYS A 198 -25.15 -13.61 -4.54
C CYS A 198 -26.39 -14.51 -4.61
N LEU A 199 -26.78 -14.96 -5.81
CA LEU A 199 -27.90 -15.89 -6.00
C LEU A 199 -27.63 -17.24 -5.33
N GLU A 200 -26.42 -17.77 -5.44
CA GLU A 200 -25.98 -18.97 -4.74
C GLU A 200 -26.11 -18.78 -3.21
N GLY A 201 -25.61 -17.67 -2.68
CA GLY A 201 -25.74 -17.35 -1.26
C GLY A 201 -27.18 -17.34 -0.78
N LEU A 202 -28.06 -16.69 -1.53
CA LEU A 202 -29.52 -16.65 -1.23
C LEU A 202 -30.17 -18.03 -1.26
N SER A 203 -29.77 -18.92 -2.18
CA SER A 203 -30.31 -20.28 -2.27
C SER A 203 -29.97 -21.16 -1.06
N LYS A 204 -28.88 -20.84 -0.34
CA LYS A 204 -28.42 -21.56 0.87
C LYS A 204 -29.14 -21.08 2.14
N ILE A 205 -29.86 -19.97 2.10
CA ILE A 205 -30.63 -19.45 3.22
C ILE A 205 -31.97 -20.18 3.31
N LYS A 206 -32.13 -20.93 4.37
CA LYS A 206 -33.37 -21.64 4.69
C LYS A 206 -34.32 -20.75 5.49
#